data_8726e50a044e586a4c762c74e36fe392
#
_entry.id   8726e50a044e586a4c762c74e36fe392
#
_cell.length_a   1.000
_cell.length_b   1.000
_cell.length_c   1.000
_cell.angle_alpha   90.00
_cell.angle_beta   90.00
_cell.angle_gamma   90.00
#
_symmetry.space_group_name_H-M   'P 1'
#
loop_
_entity.id
_entity.type
_entity.pdbx_description
1 polymer ?
#
loop_
_entity_poly.entity_id
_entity_poly.type
_entity_poly.pdbx_seq_one_letter_code
_entity_poly.pdbx_strand_id
1 'polypeptide(L)'
;MSVQCLSELPHFTVEPDAASSELDGSDVVSNQPYILVVFYSRDGATAAMARQIARGVEMVNGIEARLRTVRALSPEDVESDMTPLPATQEDLRDCAGLVIGSPTRFGNMAAPLKQFLDESSGLWLQGTLIDRPAAVFTSTASLHGGQEATLLSMMLPLLHHGMVLVGVPYSIPALRATAAGGTPYGASHWATEKGDRPMDDN
;
A
#
# COMPACT_ATOMS: atom_id res chain seq x y z
N MET A 1 16.60 -22.20 17.68
CA MET A 1 16.53 -22.26 16.22
C MET A 1 17.89 -21.86 15.69
N SER A 2 18.56 -22.74 14.98
CA SER A 2 19.98 -22.67 14.62
C SER A 2 20.21 -21.66 13.47
N VAL A 3 21.33 -20.93 13.53
CA VAL A 3 21.81 -19.93 12.54
C VAL A 3 22.13 -20.55 11.16
N GLN A 4 21.86 -21.82 10.97
CA GLN A 4 22.16 -22.59 9.76
C GLN A 4 21.17 -22.40 8.59
N CYS A 5 20.08 -21.65 8.79
CA CYS A 5 19.04 -21.46 7.75
C CYS A 5 19.32 -20.31 6.76
N LEU A 6 20.41 -19.55 6.92
CA LEU A 6 20.72 -18.39 6.08
C LEU A 6 21.72 -18.70 4.94
N SER A 7 22.25 -19.92 4.86
CA SER A 7 23.26 -20.27 3.84
C SER A 7 22.70 -20.91 2.55
N GLU A 8 21.40 -21.09 2.44
CA GLU A 8 20.76 -21.75 1.28
C GLU A 8 19.86 -20.84 0.46
N LEU A 9 20.05 -19.51 0.53
CA LEU A 9 19.35 -18.61 -0.37
C LEU A 9 19.99 -18.68 -1.77
N PRO A 10 19.24 -18.96 -2.83
CA PRO A 10 19.78 -18.96 -4.18
C PRO A 10 20.25 -17.55 -4.56
N HIS A 11 21.51 -17.45 -4.97
CA HIS A 11 22.05 -16.23 -5.57
C HIS A 11 21.35 -15.97 -6.89
N PHE A 12 20.46 -14.98 -6.93
CA PHE A 12 19.86 -14.49 -8.17
C PHE A 12 20.89 -13.59 -8.87
N THR A 13 21.54 -14.11 -9.90
CA THR A 13 22.22 -13.30 -10.91
C THR A 13 21.22 -12.97 -12.00
N VAL A 14 20.85 -11.70 -12.13
CA VAL A 14 20.07 -11.21 -13.27
C VAL A 14 21.03 -11.03 -14.44
N GLU A 15 21.02 -11.94 -15.41
CA GLU A 15 21.65 -11.70 -16.71
C GLU A 15 20.71 -10.85 -17.59
N PRO A 16 21.21 -9.82 -18.28
CA PRO A 16 20.40 -9.05 -19.22
C PRO A 16 20.22 -9.87 -20.51
N ASP A 17 19.00 -10.26 -20.78
CA ASP A 17 18.63 -10.92 -22.04
C ASP A 17 18.62 -9.89 -23.18
N ALA A 18 19.56 -10.04 -24.11
CA ALA A 18 19.67 -9.22 -25.31
C ALA A 18 18.91 -9.90 -26.45
N ALA A 19 17.65 -9.53 -26.61
CA ALA A 19 16.90 -9.85 -27.83
C ALA A 19 16.21 -8.60 -28.35
N SER A 20 16.87 -7.94 -29.30
CA SER A 20 16.29 -6.95 -30.19
C SER A 20 15.31 -7.61 -31.16
N SER A 21 14.02 -7.27 -31.07
CA SER A 21 13.09 -7.43 -32.18
C SER A 21 12.21 -6.18 -32.26
N GLU A 22 12.30 -5.52 -33.41
CA GLU A 22 11.44 -4.42 -33.85
C GLU A 22 9.97 -4.84 -33.75
N LEU A 23 9.18 -4.09 -32.98
CA LEU A 23 7.73 -4.19 -32.97
C LEU A 23 7.11 -2.83 -33.27
N ASP A 24 6.21 -2.91 -34.20
CA ASP A 24 5.24 -1.97 -34.76
C ASP A 24 4.55 -1.11 -33.68
N GLY A 25 4.31 0.17 -34.03
CA GLY A 25 3.73 1.17 -33.15
C GLY A 25 2.26 0.92 -32.81
N SER A 26 2.00 0.31 -31.67
CA SER A 26 0.71 0.39 -30.97
C SER A 26 0.93 0.12 -29.48
N ASP A 27 0.49 1.08 -28.66
CA ASP A 27 0.44 1.01 -27.18
C ASP A 27 1.78 0.72 -26.47
N VAL A 28 2.59 1.74 -26.29
CA VAL A 28 3.69 1.72 -25.30
C VAL A 28 3.06 1.67 -23.93
N VAL A 29 2.72 0.47 -23.45
CA VAL A 29 2.55 0.21 -22.03
C VAL A 29 3.89 0.56 -21.39
N SER A 30 3.93 1.63 -20.59
CA SER A 30 5.16 2.04 -19.92
C SER A 30 5.65 0.86 -19.09
N ASN A 31 6.78 0.29 -19.48
CA ASN A 31 7.41 -0.84 -18.76
C ASN A 31 8.15 -0.36 -17.50
N GLN A 32 7.72 0.78 -16.95
CA GLN A 32 8.31 1.39 -15.77
C GLN A 32 7.80 0.66 -14.52
N PRO A 33 8.69 0.26 -13.60
CA PRO A 33 8.27 -0.33 -12.35
C PRO A 33 7.38 0.64 -11.55
N TYR A 34 6.38 0.13 -10.86
CA TYR A 34 5.46 0.96 -10.10
C TYR A 34 5.24 0.45 -8.68
N ILE A 35 5.00 1.40 -7.77
CA ILE A 35 4.45 1.12 -6.45
C ILE A 35 2.92 1.19 -6.57
N LEU A 36 2.26 0.09 -6.23
CA LEU A 36 0.82 0.02 -6.16
C LEU A 36 0.32 0.60 -4.84
N VAL A 37 -0.47 1.66 -4.88
CA VAL A 37 -1.12 2.28 -3.72
C VAL A 37 -2.59 1.92 -3.74
N VAL A 38 -2.98 0.92 -2.94
CA VAL A 38 -4.36 0.42 -2.84
C VAL A 38 -5.00 0.91 -1.55
N PHE A 39 -6.20 1.43 -1.64
CA PHE A 39 -6.89 1.90 -0.44
C PHE A 39 -8.41 1.70 -0.52
N TYR A 40 -9.03 1.69 0.66
CA TYR A 40 -10.45 1.94 0.83
C TYR A 40 -10.64 3.29 1.52
N SER A 41 -11.60 4.09 1.05
CA SER A 41 -11.96 5.35 1.67
C SER A 41 -13.48 5.51 1.62
N ARG A 42 -14.09 6.01 2.70
CA ARG A 42 -15.51 6.32 2.77
C ARG A 42 -15.76 7.82 2.73
N ASP A 43 -14.99 8.56 3.53
CA ASP A 43 -15.22 9.98 3.77
C ASP A 43 -14.07 10.85 3.21
N GLY A 44 -13.24 10.28 2.33
CA GLY A 44 -12.18 10.99 1.62
C GLY A 44 -10.84 11.11 2.35
N ALA A 45 -10.77 10.97 3.69
CA ALA A 45 -9.54 11.17 4.44
C ALA A 45 -8.44 10.15 4.08
N THR A 46 -8.77 8.86 3.98
CA THR A 46 -7.82 7.83 3.54
C THR A 46 -7.39 8.04 2.08
N ALA A 47 -8.32 8.47 1.21
CA ALA A 47 -8.02 8.80 -0.18
C ALA A 47 -7.05 10.00 -0.29
N ALA A 48 -7.20 11.00 0.58
CA ALA A 48 -6.28 12.13 0.62
C ALA A 48 -4.86 11.70 1.02
N MET A 49 -4.71 10.83 2.03
CA MET A 49 -3.41 10.22 2.38
C MET A 49 -2.81 9.43 1.21
N ALA A 50 -3.62 8.60 0.54
CA ALA A 50 -3.16 7.83 -0.61
C ALA A 50 -2.58 8.70 -1.72
N ARG A 51 -3.19 9.85 -1.99
CA ARG A 51 -2.67 10.83 -2.98
C ARG A 51 -1.34 11.45 -2.54
N GLN A 52 -1.15 11.75 -1.26
CA GLN A 52 0.13 12.25 -0.75
C GLN A 52 1.22 11.19 -0.85
N ILE A 53 0.91 9.94 -0.50
CA ILE A 53 1.84 8.82 -0.64
C ILE A 53 2.23 8.64 -2.11
N ALA A 54 1.26 8.68 -3.05
CA ALA A 54 1.54 8.58 -4.47
C ALA A 54 2.49 9.70 -4.95
N ARG A 55 2.28 10.95 -4.51
CA ARG A 55 3.21 12.06 -4.80
C ARG A 55 4.61 11.79 -4.26
N GLY A 56 4.72 11.23 -3.05
CA GLY A 56 6.02 10.85 -2.48
C GLY A 56 6.74 9.78 -3.31
N VAL A 57 6.02 8.80 -3.84
CA VAL A 57 6.57 7.78 -4.75
C VAL A 57 7.08 8.44 -6.05
N GLU A 58 6.31 9.35 -6.63
CA GLU A 58 6.66 10.04 -7.88
C GLU A 58 7.86 10.99 -7.76
N MET A 59 8.28 11.34 -6.54
CA MET A 59 9.53 12.08 -6.31
C MET A 59 10.78 11.22 -6.55
N VAL A 60 10.64 9.90 -6.64
CA VAL A 60 11.74 8.97 -6.89
C VAL A 60 11.84 8.69 -8.40
N ASN A 61 12.98 9.05 -9.00
CA ASN A 61 13.19 8.86 -10.44
C ASN A 61 13.14 7.36 -10.81
N GLY A 62 12.45 7.06 -11.90
CA GLY A 62 12.41 5.70 -12.44
C GLY A 62 11.35 4.79 -11.81
N ILE A 63 10.45 5.33 -10.99
CA ILE A 63 9.32 4.59 -10.44
C ILE A 63 8.03 5.37 -10.62
N GLU A 64 6.93 4.68 -10.87
CA GLU A 64 5.58 5.24 -11.04
C GLU A 64 4.73 4.94 -9.79
N ALA A 65 3.81 5.83 -9.44
CA ALA A 65 2.77 5.55 -8.45
C ALA A 65 1.48 5.12 -9.17
N ARG A 66 1.02 3.90 -8.91
CA ARG A 66 -0.27 3.43 -9.40
C ARG A 66 -1.30 3.45 -8.29
N LEU A 67 -2.16 4.46 -8.32
CA LEU A 67 -3.21 4.66 -7.34
C LEU A 67 -4.46 3.86 -7.72
N ARG A 68 -4.98 3.03 -6.80
CA ARG A 68 -6.17 2.20 -6.98
C ARG A 68 -7.04 2.22 -5.73
N THR A 69 -8.34 2.10 -5.92
CA THR A 69 -9.27 1.80 -4.82
C THR A 69 -9.61 0.31 -4.79
N VAL A 70 -10.35 -0.15 -3.79
CA VAL A 70 -10.96 -1.47 -3.79
C VAL A 70 -12.42 -1.38 -4.17
N ARG A 71 -13.02 -2.45 -4.68
CA ARG A 71 -14.44 -2.49 -5.01
C ARG A 71 -15.29 -2.29 -3.75
N ALA A 72 -16.28 -1.44 -3.85
CA ALA A 72 -17.29 -1.29 -2.81
C ALA A 72 -18.08 -2.59 -2.62
N LEU A 73 -18.40 -2.93 -1.36
CA LEU A 73 -19.24 -4.09 -1.03
C LEU A 73 -20.72 -3.73 -1.00
N SER A 74 -21.03 -2.44 -0.87
CA SER A 74 -22.41 -1.94 -0.90
C SER A 74 -22.51 -0.70 -1.79
N PRO A 75 -23.69 -0.38 -2.33
CA PRO A 75 -23.89 0.85 -3.12
C PRO A 75 -23.61 2.13 -2.32
N GLU A 76 -23.70 2.07 -1.00
CA GLU A 76 -23.45 3.20 -0.09
C GLU A 76 -21.96 3.54 0.06
N ASP A 77 -21.09 2.61 -0.34
CA ASP A 77 -19.63 2.75 -0.28
C ASP A 77 -19.03 3.30 -1.59
N VAL A 78 -19.87 3.66 -2.57
CA VAL A 78 -19.41 4.20 -3.85
C VAL A 78 -19.04 5.66 -3.70
N GLU A 79 -17.77 5.99 -3.84
CA GLU A 79 -17.27 7.37 -3.94
C GLU A 79 -17.64 8.00 -5.31
N SER A 80 -17.53 9.34 -5.36
CA SER A 80 -17.82 10.19 -6.52
C SER A 80 -17.01 9.83 -7.79
N ASP A 81 -17.38 10.42 -8.93
CA ASP A 81 -16.76 10.28 -10.28
C ASP A 81 -15.22 10.50 -10.34
N MET A 82 -14.59 10.96 -9.26
CA MET A 82 -13.12 11.14 -9.15
C MET A 82 -12.41 9.99 -8.42
N THR A 83 -13.08 8.89 -8.18
CA THR A 83 -12.49 7.72 -7.52
C THR A 83 -11.53 6.99 -8.47
N PRO A 84 -10.30 6.63 -8.05
CA PRO A 84 -9.40 5.83 -8.86
C PRO A 84 -10.03 4.50 -9.27
N LEU A 85 -9.55 3.93 -10.38
CA LEU A 85 -10.00 2.62 -10.83
C LEU A 85 -9.81 1.56 -9.74
N PRO A 86 -10.70 0.57 -9.65
CA PRO A 86 -10.52 -0.56 -8.74
C PRO A 86 -9.24 -1.32 -9.03
N ALA A 87 -8.53 -1.72 -7.97
CA ALA A 87 -7.37 -2.59 -8.06
C ALA A 87 -7.76 -3.95 -8.62
N THR A 88 -6.87 -4.51 -9.44
CA THR A 88 -6.99 -5.88 -9.96
C THR A 88 -5.90 -6.77 -9.37
N GLN A 89 -6.04 -8.09 -9.52
CA GLN A 89 -5.01 -9.03 -9.12
C GLN A 89 -3.77 -8.92 -10.04
N GLU A 90 -3.93 -8.44 -11.27
CA GLU A 90 -2.82 -8.12 -12.19
C GLU A 90 -2.03 -6.91 -11.67
N ASP A 91 -2.70 -5.84 -11.22
CA ASP A 91 -2.01 -4.71 -10.59
C ASP A 91 -1.15 -5.17 -9.40
N LEU A 92 -1.66 -6.10 -8.59
CA LEU A 92 -0.94 -6.66 -7.43
C LEU A 92 0.21 -7.58 -7.87
N ARG A 93 -0.01 -8.42 -8.90
CA ARG A 93 1.01 -9.34 -9.42
C ARG A 93 2.23 -8.58 -9.97
N ASP A 94 2.00 -7.47 -10.68
CA ASP A 94 3.03 -6.81 -11.47
C ASP A 94 3.70 -5.62 -10.75
N CYS A 95 3.23 -5.24 -9.55
CA CYS A 95 3.80 -4.12 -8.80
C CYS A 95 5.22 -4.42 -8.30
N ALA A 96 6.10 -3.42 -8.29
CA ALA A 96 7.43 -3.51 -7.68
C ALA A 96 7.39 -3.40 -6.14
N GLY A 97 6.32 -2.85 -5.60
CA GLY A 97 6.05 -2.71 -4.17
C GLY A 97 4.60 -2.33 -3.94
N LEU A 98 4.14 -2.47 -2.69
CA LEU A 98 2.74 -2.29 -2.32
C LEU A 98 2.58 -1.34 -1.13
N VAL A 99 1.66 -0.40 -1.22
CA VAL A 99 1.21 0.40 -0.08
C VAL A 99 -0.29 0.21 0.07
N ILE A 100 -0.75 -0.26 1.23
CA ILE A 100 -2.18 -0.46 1.47
C ILE A 100 -2.70 0.48 2.56
N GLY A 101 -3.91 1.01 2.35
CA GLY A 101 -4.54 1.95 3.26
C GLY A 101 -6.00 1.69 3.54
N SER A 102 -6.39 1.89 4.80
CA SER A 102 -7.77 1.71 5.25
C SER A 102 -8.11 2.68 6.38
N PRO A 103 -9.35 3.17 6.46
CA PRO A 103 -9.83 3.70 7.73
C PRO A 103 -9.94 2.56 8.74
N THR A 104 -9.88 2.88 10.03
CA THR A 104 -10.10 1.86 11.06
C THR A 104 -11.55 1.36 11.06
N ARG A 105 -11.71 0.08 11.26
CA ARG A 105 -12.98 -0.59 11.57
C ARG A 105 -12.74 -1.51 12.77
N PHE A 106 -13.06 -1.02 13.97
CA PHE A 106 -12.83 -1.75 15.24
C PHE A 106 -11.37 -2.24 15.41
N GLY A 107 -10.39 -1.36 15.09
CA GLY A 107 -8.97 -1.69 15.18
C GLY A 107 -8.45 -2.58 14.05
N ASN A 108 -9.21 -2.75 12.98
CA ASN A 108 -8.85 -3.54 11.80
C ASN A 108 -9.11 -2.75 10.51
N MET A 109 -8.64 -3.29 9.37
CA MET A 109 -8.96 -2.73 8.06
C MET A 109 -10.43 -2.90 7.72
N ALA A 110 -10.95 -2.09 6.81
CA ALA A 110 -12.30 -2.21 6.28
C ALA A 110 -12.47 -3.50 5.46
N ALA A 111 -13.66 -4.07 5.50
CA ALA A 111 -13.98 -5.34 4.82
C ALA A 111 -13.66 -5.34 3.31
N PRO A 112 -13.90 -4.25 2.52
CA PRO A 112 -13.54 -4.24 1.11
C PRO A 112 -12.05 -4.45 0.85
N LEU A 113 -11.17 -3.85 1.67
CA LEU A 113 -9.72 -4.05 1.54
C LEU A 113 -9.31 -5.48 1.93
N LYS A 114 -9.92 -6.02 2.98
CA LYS A 114 -9.66 -7.40 3.41
C LYS A 114 -10.08 -8.40 2.33
N GLN A 115 -11.24 -8.17 1.68
CA GLN A 115 -11.69 -9.02 0.58
C GLN A 115 -10.70 -9.01 -0.59
N PHE A 116 -10.20 -7.86 -1.00
CA PHE A 116 -9.20 -7.76 -2.06
C PHE A 116 -7.94 -8.60 -1.75
N LEU A 117 -7.48 -8.56 -0.48
CA LEU A 117 -6.36 -9.38 -0.03
C LEU A 117 -6.71 -10.87 0.01
N ASP A 118 -7.92 -11.25 0.41
CA ASP A 118 -8.35 -12.67 0.44
C ASP A 118 -8.43 -13.26 -0.98
N GLU A 119 -8.80 -12.46 -1.97
CA GLU A 119 -8.82 -12.85 -3.37
C GLU A 119 -7.42 -13.10 -3.97
N SER A 120 -6.35 -12.65 -3.29
CA SER A 120 -4.96 -12.82 -3.76
C SER A 120 -4.34 -14.19 -3.43
N SER A 121 -5.11 -15.15 -2.93
CA SER A 121 -4.62 -16.48 -2.54
C SER A 121 -3.86 -17.23 -3.63
N GLY A 122 -4.23 -17.04 -4.91
CA GLY A 122 -3.51 -17.59 -6.06
C GLY A 122 -2.10 -17.04 -6.20
N LEU A 123 -1.91 -15.73 -5.99
CA LEU A 123 -0.60 -15.07 -6.00
C LEU A 123 0.25 -15.51 -4.80
N TRP A 124 -0.37 -15.70 -3.64
CA TRP A 124 0.29 -16.22 -2.46
C TRP A 124 0.86 -17.63 -2.68
N LEU A 125 0.06 -18.54 -3.25
CA LEU A 125 0.52 -19.89 -3.58
C LEU A 125 1.71 -19.92 -4.55
N GLN A 126 1.80 -18.94 -5.42
CA GLN A 126 2.90 -18.78 -6.40
C GLN A 126 4.12 -18.05 -5.81
N GLY A 127 4.03 -17.51 -4.60
CA GLY A 127 5.09 -16.72 -4.00
C GLY A 127 5.36 -15.38 -4.71
N THR A 128 4.38 -14.85 -5.44
CA THR A 128 4.55 -13.72 -6.37
C THR A 128 5.05 -12.44 -5.69
N LEU A 129 4.69 -12.21 -4.43
CA LEU A 129 5.03 -10.98 -3.70
C LEU A 129 6.22 -11.13 -2.74
N ILE A 130 6.85 -12.29 -2.71
CA ILE A 130 8.03 -12.53 -1.85
C ILE A 130 9.11 -11.48 -2.14
N ASP A 131 9.72 -10.96 -1.06
CA ASP A 131 10.81 -9.98 -1.04
C ASP A 131 10.45 -8.57 -1.58
N ARG A 132 9.20 -8.34 -2.03
CA ARG A 132 8.78 -6.98 -2.44
C ARG A 132 8.52 -6.11 -1.21
N PRO A 133 8.90 -4.81 -1.24
CA PRO A 133 8.63 -3.90 -0.15
C PRO A 133 7.12 -3.62 0.00
N ALA A 134 6.67 -3.52 1.25
CA ALA A 134 5.29 -3.16 1.56
C ALA A 134 5.19 -2.18 2.73
N ALA A 135 4.25 -1.24 2.65
CA ALA A 135 3.93 -0.29 3.71
C ALA A 135 2.41 -0.19 3.92
N VAL A 136 2.02 0.35 5.06
CA VAL A 136 0.61 0.50 5.44
C VAL A 136 0.32 1.91 5.93
N PHE A 137 -0.93 2.37 5.76
CA PHE A 137 -1.39 3.65 6.29
C PHE A 137 -2.86 3.61 6.71
N THR A 138 -3.25 4.47 7.64
CA THR A 138 -4.62 4.51 8.15
C THR A 138 -5.10 5.91 8.50
N SER A 139 -6.41 6.12 8.47
CA SER A 139 -7.08 7.30 8.99
C SER A 139 -8.13 6.90 10.01
N THR A 140 -8.26 7.69 11.09
CA THR A 140 -9.17 7.41 12.21
C THR A 140 -9.97 8.63 12.60
N ALA A 141 -11.15 8.42 13.17
CA ALA A 141 -12.00 9.51 13.69
C ALA A 141 -11.49 10.09 15.02
N SER A 142 -10.67 9.34 15.76
CA SER A 142 -10.08 9.78 17.03
C SER A 142 -8.61 9.39 17.13
N LEU A 143 -7.82 10.14 17.91
CA LEU A 143 -6.38 9.92 18.04
C LEU A 143 -6.04 8.51 18.57
N HIS A 144 -6.83 8.01 19.52
CA HIS A 144 -6.69 6.68 20.11
C HIS A 144 -7.69 5.66 19.56
N GLY A 145 -8.24 5.91 18.36
CA GLY A 145 -9.27 5.07 17.71
C GLY A 145 -8.76 3.79 17.07
N GLY A 146 -7.53 3.35 17.39
CA GLY A 146 -6.94 2.10 16.87
C GLY A 146 -6.01 2.31 15.68
N GLN A 147 -5.28 3.42 15.60
CA GLN A 147 -4.32 3.68 14.51
C GLN A 147 -3.30 2.55 14.42
N GLU A 148 -2.57 2.28 15.49
CA GLU A 148 -1.54 1.24 15.53
C GLU A 148 -2.12 -0.16 15.32
N ALA A 149 -3.24 -0.47 15.96
CA ALA A 149 -3.90 -1.77 15.81
C ALA A 149 -4.30 -2.03 14.36
N THR A 150 -4.85 -1.03 13.67
CA THR A 150 -5.23 -1.12 12.26
C THR A 150 -4.02 -1.33 11.36
N LEU A 151 -2.94 -0.56 11.56
CA LEU A 151 -1.68 -0.71 10.81
C LEU A 151 -1.10 -2.12 11.00
N LEU A 152 -0.96 -2.57 12.24
CA LEU A 152 -0.44 -3.91 12.55
C LEU A 152 -1.32 -5.02 11.95
N SER A 153 -2.65 -4.86 11.96
CA SER A 153 -3.56 -5.84 11.36
C SER A 153 -3.38 -5.94 9.83
N MET A 154 -3.08 -4.82 9.16
CA MET A 154 -2.79 -4.81 7.72
C MET A 154 -1.42 -5.43 7.38
N MET A 155 -0.44 -5.35 8.29
CA MET A 155 0.88 -5.96 8.08
C MET A 155 0.83 -7.48 8.06
N LEU A 156 -0.06 -8.11 8.83
CA LEU A 156 -0.13 -9.57 8.93
C LEU A 156 -0.32 -10.28 7.57
N PRO A 157 -1.31 -9.94 6.73
CA PRO A 157 -1.43 -10.56 5.42
C PRO A 157 -0.22 -10.27 4.50
N LEU A 158 0.43 -9.12 4.61
CA LEU A 158 1.63 -8.80 3.83
C LEU A 158 2.82 -9.69 4.23
N LEU A 159 2.99 -9.96 5.52
CA LEU A 159 3.97 -10.94 6.03
C LEU A 159 3.68 -12.35 5.53
N HIS A 160 2.38 -12.75 5.45
CA HIS A 160 2.00 -14.04 4.88
C HIS A 160 2.34 -14.15 3.39
N HIS A 161 2.31 -13.04 2.66
CA HIS A 161 2.78 -12.95 1.27
C HIS A 161 4.31 -12.94 1.14
N GLY A 162 5.08 -12.94 2.26
CA GLY A 162 6.54 -12.88 2.24
C GLY A 162 7.11 -11.50 1.91
N MET A 163 6.32 -10.44 2.04
CA MET A 163 6.76 -9.08 1.74
C MET A 163 7.66 -8.51 2.84
N VAL A 164 8.54 -7.57 2.47
CA VAL A 164 9.40 -6.82 3.39
C VAL A 164 8.68 -5.57 3.87
N LEU A 165 8.33 -5.54 5.16
CA LEU A 165 7.60 -4.39 5.73
C LEU A 165 8.51 -3.17 5.91
N VAL A 166 8.05 -2.01 5.45
CA VAL A 166 8.72 -0.71 5.57
C VAL A 166 7.89 0.19 6.47
N GLY A 167 8.47 0.57 7.62
CA GLY A 167 7.87 1.51 8.55
C GLY A 167 8.40 2.94 8.38
N VAL A 168 8.01 3.83 9.29
CA VAL A 168 8.45 5.22 9.34
C VAL A 168 9.52 5.36 10.42
N PRO A 169 10.78 5.69 10.07
CA PRO A 169 11.86 5.74 11.04
C PRO A 169 11.79 7.00 11.91
N TYR A 170 12.17 6.89 13.18
CA TYR A 170 12.23 8.02 14.12
C TYR A 170 13.29 9.09 13.77
N SER A 171 14.09 8.87 12.73
CA SER A 171 14.94 9.91 12.13
C SER A 171 14.15 11.02 11.42
N ILE A 172 12.86 10.78 11.12
CA ILE A 172 11.93 11.80 10.61
C ILE A 172 11.43 12.64 11.78
N PRO A 173 11.79 13.94 11.89
CA PRO A 173 11.45 14.76 13.05
C PRO A 173 9.93 14.92 13.25
N ALA A 174 9.17 14.98 12.15
CA ALA A 174 7.71 15.10 12.18
C ALA A 174 7.05 13.98 13.00
N LEU A 175 7.58 12.76 12.97
CA LEU A 175 7.05 11.63 13.74
C LEU A 175 7.05 11.87 15.27
N ARG A 176 7.98 12.69 15.77
CA ARG A 176 8.08 13.02 17.20
C ARG A 176 7.24 14.24 17.58
N ALA A 177 6.94 15.12 16.64
CA ALA A 177 6.29 16.40 16.88
C ALA A 177 4.80 16.40 16.54
N THR A 178 4.32 15.40 15.78
CA THR A 178 2.94 15.36 15.30
C THR A 178 1.92 15.25 16.44
N ALA A 179 0.81 15.96 16.28
CA ALA A 179 -0.40 15.82 17.10
C ALA A 179 -1.60 15.30 16.29
N ALA A 180 -1.37 14.94 15.02
CA ALA A 180 -2.40 14.55 14.06
C ALA A 180 -2.41 13.06 13.70
N GLY A 181 -1.48 12.31 14.22
CA GLY A 181 -1.20 10.92 13.91
C GLY A 181 0.28 10.71 13.60
N GLY A 182 0.62 9.60 12.96
CA GLY A 182 2.00 9.21 12.69
C GLY A 182 2.52 8.20 13.70
N THR A 183 2.96 7.06 13.20
CA THR A 183 3.51 5.96 14.00
C THR A 183 4.69 5.32 13.29
N PRO A 184 5.60 4.62 14.01
CA PRO A 184 6.68 3.89 13.35
C PRO A 184 6.19 2.72 12.50
N TYR A 185 4.96 2.26 12.71
CA TYR A 185 4.36 1.16 11.93
C TYR A 185 3.84 1.61 10.56
N GLY A 186 3.60 2.90 10.37
CA GLY A 186 3.10 3.46 9.12
C GLY A 186 2.50 4.85 9.32
N ALA A 187 2.20 5.52 8.23
CA ALA A 187 1.54 6.81 8.24
C ALA A 187 0.12 6.68 8.80
N SER A 188 -0.27 7.58 9.68
CA SER A 188 -1.64 7.64 10.20
C SER A 188 -2.11 9.08 10.33
N HIS A 189 -3.44 9.27 10.25
CA HIS A 189 -4.07 10.57 10.32
C HIS A 189 -5.31 10.54 11.22
N TRP A 190 -5.39 11.46 12.14
CA TRP A 190 -6.60 11.72 12.91
C TRP A 190 -7.47 12.71 12.15
N ALA A 191 -8.49 12.21 11.44
CA ALA A 191 -9.37 12.98 10.57
C ALA A 191 -10.51 13.70 11.30
N THR A 192 -10.74 13.44 12.59
CA THR A 192 -11.94 13.77 13.38
C THR A 192 -13.18 12.94 13.00
N GLU A 193 -14.25 13.03 13.77
CA GLU A 193 -15.53 12.35 13.47
C GLU A 193 -16.17 12.86 12.18
N LYS A 194 -15.91 14.11 11.80
CA LYS A 194 -16.44 14.75 10.58
C LYS A 194 -15.54 14.52 9.36
N GLY A 195 -14.34 13.97 9.54
CA GLY A 195 -13.38 13.82 8.46
C GLY A 195 -12.81 15.15 7.92
N ASP A 196 -12.95 16.24 8.68
CA ASP A 196 -12.69 17.62 8.25
C ASP A 196 -11.31 18.16 8.65
N ARG A 197 -10.53 17.41 9.42
CA ARG A 197 -9.16 17.82 9.76
C ARG A 197 -8.27 17.68 8.53
N PRO A 198 -7.61 18.78 8.09
CA PRO A 198 -6.64 18.71 7.01
C PRO A 198 -5.46 17.83 7.42
N MET A 199 -4.79 17.24 6.42
CA MET A 199 -3.50 16.61 6.65
C MET A 199 -2.44 17.69 6.92
N ASP A 200 -1.54 17.40 7.85
CA ASP A 200 -0.39 18.26 8.08
C ASP A 200 0.54 18.17 6.86
N ASP A 201 1.15 19.30 6.46
CA ASP A 201 2.06 19.38 5.32
C ASP A 201 3.46 18.76 5.60
N ASN A 202 3.57 17.92 6.63
CA ASN A 202 4.83 17.32 7.09
C ASN A 202 4.97 15.85 6.69
#